data_8443712d057facf0140195e96061dbb8
#
_entry.id   8443712d057facf0140195e96061dbb8
#
_cell.length_a   1.000
_cell.length_b   1.000
_cell.length_c   1.000
_cell.angle_alpha   90.00
_cell.angle_beta   90.00
_cell.angle_gamma   90.00
#
_symmetry.space_group_name_H-M   'P 1'
#
loop_
_entity.id
_entity.type
_entity.pdbx_description
1 polymer ?
#
loop_
_entity_poly.entity_id
_entity_poly.type
_entity_poly.pdbx_seq_one_letter_code
_entity_poly.pdbx_strand_id
1 'polypeptide(L)'
;MIREEFFPTNVYGKDIKLNNHELAQNIFNWSAQDPGVNNTNVKSWHSTTDMASKPEYHPLVDELMIMCKDVFKEEWLDREPVLGNMWANINPKGGSNQPHIHPNSLFSGVYYVKSNPQAGRLRIHDPRPGAQIVMPNRRKGKPPKHLWRDANLDPFPGRIIMFPAWLWHCVEPNQSND
;
A
#
# COMPACT_ATOMS: atom_id res chain seq x y z
N MET A 1 31.80 -13.57 -14.35
CA MET A 1 31.27 -13.37 -12.99
C MET A 1 29.82 -13.83 -12.98
N ILE A 2 29.48 -14.76 -12.11
CA ILE A 2 28.09 -15.22 -11.89
C ILE A 2 27.52 -14.37 -10.75
N ARG A 3 26.29 -13.88 -10.89
CA ARG A 3 25.53 -13.20 -9.83
C ARG A 3 24.27 -13.99 -9.57
N GLU A 4 24.04 -14.34 -8.33
CA GLU A 4 22.81 -14.94 -7.86
C GLU A 4 22.09 -13.96 -6.94
N GLU A 5 20.76 -14.03 -6.90
CA GLU A 5 19.90 -13.17 -6.09
C GLU A 5 19.12 -14.05 -5.11
N PHE A 6 19.35 -13.85 -3.81
CA PHE A 6 18.69 -14.57 -2.74
C PHE A 6 17.80 -13.64 -1.92
N PHE A 7 16.71 -14.17 -1.40
CA PHE A 7 15.80 -13.48 -0.50
C PHE A 7 15.22 -12.18 -1.08
N PRO A 8 14.66 -12.22 -2.29
CA PRO A 8 13.98 -11.05 -2.83
C PRO A 8 12.80 -10.67 -1.94
N THR A 9 12.51 -9.38 -1.86
CA THR A 9 11.27 -8.89 -1.27
C THR A 9 10.26 -8.65 -2.39
N ASN A 10 9.23 -9.48 -2.44
CA ASN A 10 8.21 -9.40 -3.48
C ASN A 10 7.18 -8.32 -3.14
N VAL A 11 6.84 -7.52 -4.15
CA VAL A 11 5.75 -6.54 -4.12
C VAL A 11 4.92 -6.76 -5.38
N TYR A 12 3.64 -7.00 -5.19
CA TYR A 12 2.71 -7.35 -6.25
C TYR A 12 1.87 -6.15 -6.65
N GLY A 13 1.58 -6.00 -7.93
CA GLY A 13 0.72 -4.94 -8.46
C GLY A 13 -0.28 -5.50 -9.45
N LYS A 14 -1.55 -5.06 -9.36
CA LYS A 14 -2.62 -5.43 -10.28
C LYS A 14 -3.49 -4.22 -10.55
N ASP A 15 -3.77 -3.94 -11.81
CA ASP A 15 -4.73 -2.90 -12.19
C ASP A 15 -6.10 -3.56 -12.42
N ILE A 16 -7.13 -3.04 -11.74
CA ILE A 16 -8.51 -3.50 -11.82
C ILE A 16 -9.44 -2.38 -12.25
N LYS A 17 -10.63 -2.74 -12.71
CA LYS A 17 -11.64 -1.78 -13.15
C LYS A 17 -12.87 -1.89 -12.25
N LEU A 18 -13.04 -0.92 -11.37
CA LEU A 18 -14.23 -0.73 -10.55
C LEU A 18 -14.81 0.66 -10.80
N ASN A 19 -16.01 0.90 -10.32
CA ASN A 19 -16.60 2.23 -10.30
C ASN A 19 -15.95 3.09 -9.21
N ASN A 20 -14.74 3.59 -9.49
CA ASN A 20 -13.97 4.40 -8.53
C ASN A 20 -14.66 5.69 -8.14
N HIS A 21 -15.51 6.24 -9.00
CA HIS A 21 -16.29 7.44 -8.67
C HIS A 21 -17.29 7.13 -7.54
N GLU A 22 -18.00 6.04 -7.64
CA GLU A 22 -18.95 5.61 -6.61
C GLU A 22 -18.23 5.23 -5.30
N LEU A 23 -17.13 4.48 -5.39
CA LEU A 23 -16.30 4.14 -4.22
C LEU A 23 -15.82 5.42 -3.50
N ALA A 24 -15.33 6.41 -4.25
CA ALA A 24 -14.88 7.67 -3.67
C ALA A 24 -16.04 8.41 -2.98
N GLN A 25 -17.22 8.47 -3.63
CA GLN A 25 -18.39 9.11 -3.05
C GLN A 25 -18.83 8.44 -1.74
N ASN A 26 -18.86 7.12 -1.70
CA ASN A 26 -19.19 6.36 -0.50
C ASN A 26 -18.19 6.61 0.64
N ILE A 27 -16.87 6.66 0.33
CA ILE A 27 -15.83 6.96 1.32
C ILE A 27 -15.97 8.42 1.83
N PHE A 28 -16.22 9.39 0.96
CA PHE A 28 -16.41 10.77 1.39
C PHE A 28 -17.69 10.95 2.24
N ASN A 29 -18.78 10.29 1.87
CA ASN A 29 -20.01 10.30 2.67
C ASN A 29 -19.77 9.68 4.06
N TRP A 30 -19.00 8.60 4.14
CA TRP A 30 -18.63 8.00 5.42
C TRP A 30 -17.80 8.97 6.26
N SER A 31 -16.76 9.58 5.68
CA SER A 31 -15.90 10.53 6.39
C SER A 31 -16.62 11.77 6.89
N ALA A 32 -17.71 12.17 6.24
CA ALA A 32 -18.52 13.30 6.68
C ALA A 32 -19.37 12.99 7.93
N GLN A 33 -19.59 11.70 8.23
CA GLN A 33 -20.43 11.23 9.34
C GLN A 33 -19.64 10.58 10.47
N ASP A 34 -18.36 10.29 10.26
CA ASP A 34 -17.49 9.55 11.18
C ASP A 34 -16.20 10.34 11.39
N PRO A 35 -15.84 10.69 12.61
CA PRO A 35 -14.61 11.44 12.90
C PRO A 35 -13.35 10.63 12.56
N GLY A 36 -13.47 9.32 12.32
CA GLY A 36 -12.37 8.43 12.08
C GLY A 36 -11.55 8.10 13.32
N VAL A 37 -10.42 7.45 13.10
CA VAL A 37 -9.50 7.05 14.16
C VAL A 37 -8.10 7.63 13.93
N ASN A 38 -7.37 7.88 15.00
CA ASN A 38 -5.97 8.29 14.95
C ASN A 38 -5.09 7.04 15.04
N ASN A 39 -4.29 6.81 14.02
CA ASN A 39 -3.36 5.71 13.93
C ASN A 39 -2.01 6.22 13.38
N THR A 40 -1.60 5.81 12.19
CA THR A 40 -0.39 6.35 11.52
C THR A 40 -0.68 7.58 10.66
N ASN A 41 -1.94 7.95 10.51
CA ASN A 41 -2.39 9.08 9.70
C ASN A 41 -2.01 10.42 10.34
N VAL A 42 -1.50 11.33 9.51
CA VAL A 42 -1.13 12.71 9.87
C VAL A 42 -1.91 13.65 8.97
N LYS A 43 -2.68 14.57 9.57
CA LYS A 43 -3.57 15.50 8.83
C LYS A 43 -4.49 14.80 7.83
N SER A 44 -4.94 13.60 8.17
CA SER A 44 -5.68 12.71 7.29
C SER A 44 -6.82 12.06 8.06
N TRP A 45 -7.87 11.67 7.36
CA TRP A 45 -8.92 10.83 7.92
C TRP A 45 -8.59 9.35 7.70
N HIS A 46 -8.83 8.53 8.71
CA HIS A 46 -8.71 7.07 8.68
C HIS A 46 -9.99 6.49 9.25
N SER A 47 -10.69 5.66 8.49
CA SER A 47 -11.92 5.03 8.95
C SER A 47 -11.66 4.00 10.05
N THR A 48 -12.73 3.49 10.66
CA THR A 48 -12.73 2.21 11.37
C THR A 48 -12.36 1.07 10.42
N THR A 49 -11.97 -0.09 10.95
CA THR A 49 -11.41 -1.21 10.17
C THR A 49 -12.45 -2.21 9.65
N ASP A 50 -13.73 -1.87 9.73
CA ASP A 50 -14.88 -2.67 9.36
C ASP A 50 -15.37 -2.46 7.91
N MET A 51 -14.56 -1.79 7.06
CA MET A 51 -14.95 -1.45 5.69
C MET A 51 -15.40 -2.67 4.88
N ALA A 52 -14.75 -3.83 5.07
CA ALA A 52 -15.10 -5.04 4.35
C ALA A 52 -16.48 -5.60 4.70
N SER A 53 -17.08 -5.22 5.82
CA SER A 53 -18.43 -5.63 6.23
C SER A 53 -19.55 -4.80 5.59
N LYS A 54 -19.20 -3.69 4.93
CA LYS A 54 -20.16 -2.78 4.33
C LYS A 54 -20.44 -3.18 2.87
N PRO A 55 -21.72 -3.41 2.49
CA PRO A 55 -22.07 -3.96 1.19
C PRO A 55 -21.57 -3.18 -0.02
N GLU A 56 -21.50 -1.86 0.09
CA GLU A 56 -21.02 -0.96 -0.96
C GLU A 56 -19.55 -1.19 -1.37
N TYR A 57 -18.76 -1.87 -0.53
CA TYR A 57 -17.36 -2.20 -0.80
C TYR A 57 -17.12 -3.66 -1.18
N HIS A 58 -18.15 -4.53 -1.18
CA HIS A 58 -18.01 -5.94 -1.54
C HIS A 58 -17.37 -6.15 -2.93
N PRO A 59 -17.69 -5.37 -3.99
CA PRO A 59 -17.00 -5.54 -5.26
C PRO A 59 -15.48 -5.32 -5.19
N LEU A 60 -15.00 -4.42 -4.32
CA LEU A 60 -13.58 -4.24 -4.08
C LEU A 60 -13.01 -5.41 -3.26
N VAL A 61 -13.72 -5.88 -2.24
CA VAL A 61 -13.31 -7.05 -1.43
C VAL A 61 -13.12 -8.27 -2.32
N ASP A 62 -14.03 -8.53 -3.26
CA ASP A 62 -13.94 -9.67 -4.17
C ASP A 62 -12.66 -9.61 -5.03
N GLU A 63 -12.35 -8.47 -5.61
CA GLU A 63 -11.13 -8.27 -6.40
C GLU A 63 -9.85 -8.39 -5.55
N LEU A 64 -9.87 -7.87 -4.32
CA LEU A 64 -8.76 -8.04 -3.38
C LEU A 64 -8.54 -9.51 -3.03
N MET A 65 -9.61 -10.28 -2.79
CA MET A 65 -9.51 -11.69 -2.47
C MET A 65 -9.03 -12.53 -3.66
N ILE A 66 -9.41 -12.17 -4.89
CA ILE A 66 -8.85 -12.81 -6.11
C ILE A 66 -7.33 -12.58 -6.15
N MET A 67 -6.87 -11.34 -5.95
CA MET A 67 -5.44 -11.05 -5.92
C MET A 67 -4.72 -11.76 -4.77
N CYS A 68 -5.33 -11.84 -3.59
CA CYS A 68 -4.78 -12.59 -2.45
C CYS A 68 -4.54 -14.06 -2.78
N LYS A 69 -5.49 -14.71 -3.44
CA LYS A 69 -5.34 -16.11 -3.88
C LYS A 69 -4.21 -16.28 -4.88
N ASP A 70 -4.07 -15.36 -5.84
CA ASP A 70 -2.99 -15.37 -6.81
C ASP A 70 -1.63 -15.22 -6.11
N VAL A 71 -1.51 -14.29 -5.15
CA VAL A 71 -0.28 -14.08 -4.37
C VAL A 71 0.05 -15.29 -3.49
N PHE A 72 -0.95 -15.88 -2.82
CA PHE A 72 -0.73 -17.08 -2.00
C PHE A 72 -0.20 -18.24 -2.83
N LYS A 73 -0.71 -18.41 -4.04
CA LYS A 73 -0.21 -19.42 -4.99
C LYS A 73 1.23 -19.13 -5.42
N GLU A 74 1.55 -17.88 -5.75
CA GLU A 74 2.89 -17.47 -6.14
C GLU A 74 3.91 -17.67 -5.01
N GLU A 75 3.50 -17.41 -3.76
CA GLU A 75 4.31 -17.58 -2.55
C GLU A 75 4.30 -19.03 -1.99
N TRP A 76 3.77 -20.00 -2.75
CA TRP A 76 3.72 -21.43 -2.38
C TRP A 76 3.03 -21.70 -1.03
N LEU A 77 2.00 -20.94 -0.70
CA LEU A 77 1.23 -21.11 0.53
C LEU A 77 0.09 -22.11 0.31
N ASP A 78 -0.08 -23.05 1.24
CA ASP A 78 -1.09 -24.11 1.21
C ASP A 78 -2.41 -23.74 1.93
N ARG A 79 -2.63 -22.45 2.18
CA ARG A 79 -3.79 -21.94 2.93
C ARG A 79 -4.63 -21.03 2.05
N GLU A 80 -5.93 -21.01 2.32
CA GLU A 80 -6.81 -19.99 1.76
C GLU A 80 -6.60 -18.65 2.48
N PRO A 81 -6.48 -17.53 1.75
CA PRO A 81 -6.38 -16.22 2.36
C PRO A 81 -7.66 -15.82 3.07
N VAL A 82 -7.52 -15.12 4.17
CA VAL A 82 -8.61 -14.50 4.93
C VAL A 82 -8.33 -13.00 5.04
N LEU A 83 -9.32 -12.18 4.71
CA LEU A 83 -9.23 -10.74 4.92
C LEU A 83 -9.43 -10.44 6.40
N GLY A 84 -8.38 -9.97 7.07
CA GLY A 84 -8.40 -9.67 8.50
C GLY A 84 -9.14 -8.37 8.79
N ASN A 85 -8.75 -7.29 8.13
CA ASN A 85 -9.40 -5.99 8.27
C ASN A 85 -9.18 -5.14 7.01
N MET A 86 -10.01 -4.11 6.86
CA MET A 86 -9.96 -3.19 5.73
C MET A 86 -10.47 -1.81 6.17
N TRP A 87 -9.84 -0.76 5.69
CA TRP A 87 -10.19 0.62 6.03
C TRP A 87 -9.92 1.57 4.86
N ALA A 88 -10.47 2.75 4.92
CA ALA A 88 -10.21 3.84 3.98
C ALA A 88 -9.34 4.92 4.62
N ASN A 89 -8.49 5.55 3.79
CA ASN A 89 -7.75 6.75 4.14
C ASN A 89 -8.12 7.88 3.17
N ILE A 90 -8.29 9.09 3.69
CA ILE A 90 -8.38 10.32 2.90
C ILE A 90 -7.20 11.19 3.32
N ASN A 91 -6.26 11.40 2.41
CA ASN A 91 -5.08 12.23 2.62
C ASN A 91 -5.25 13.56 1.84
N PRO A 92 -5.80 14.62 2.44
CA PRO A 92 -5.86 15.94 1.83
C PRO A 92 -4.44 16.52 1.67
N LYS A 93 -4.29 17.72 1.16
CA LYS A 93 -2.99 18.39 1.02
C LYS A 93 -2.21 18.38 2.34
N GLY A 94 -1.00 17.84 2.30
CA GLY A 94 -0.13 17.64 3.46
C GLY A 94 -0.48 16.40 4.29
N GLY A 95 -1.55 15.68 3.95
CA GLY A 95 -1.93 14.41 4.58
C GLY A 95 -0.96 13.29 4.21
N SER A 96 -0.63 12.44 5.18
CA SER A 96 0.36 11.36 5.04
C SER A 96 0.10 10.22 6.02
N ASN A 97 0.83 9.11 5.85
CA ASN A 97 0.89 8.04 6.85
C ASN A 97 2.33 7.82 7.29
N GLN A 98 2.57 7.77 8.59
CA GLN A 98 3.88 7.57 9.19
C GLN A 98 4.44 6.18 8.85
N PRO A 99 5.78 5.97 8.92
CA PRO A 99 6.37 4.66 8.77
C PRO A 99 5.80 3.66 9.78
N HIS A 100 5.37 2.49 9.28
CA HIS A 100 4.76 1.43 10.08
C HIS A 100 4.84 0.07 9.41
N ILE A 101 4.41 -0.96 10.14
CA ILE A 101 4.17 -2.32 9.68
C ILE A 101 2.76 -2.76 10.13
N HIS A 102 2.29 -3.91 9.66
CA HIS A 102 0.99 -4.47 10.07
C HIS A 102 1.19 -5.78 10.85
N PRO A 103 1.33 -5.73 12.19
CA PRO A 103 1.46 -6.93 13.02
C PRO A 103 0.26 -7.87 12.86
N ASN A 104 0.49 -9.18 13.00
CA ASN A 104 -0.51 -10.25 12.89
C ASN A 104 -1.15 -10.43 11.49
N SER A 105 -0.58 -9.79 10.48
CA SER A 105 -0.94 -10.02 9.07
C SER A 105 0.22 -10.63 8.32
N LEU A 106 -0.06 -11.46 7.32
CA LEU A 106 0.96 -12.02 6.42
C LEU A 106 1.27 -11.03 5.30
N PHE A 107 0.22 -10.47 4.69
CA PHE A 107 0.31 -9.43 3.68
C PHE A 107 -0.50 -8.21 4.08
N SER A 108 -0.12 -7.08 3.53
CA SER A 108 -0.87 -5.84 3.52
C SER A 108 -0.93 -5.30 2.12
N GLY A 109 -1.84 -4.36 1.86
CA GLY A 109 -1.95 -3.76 0.54
C GLY A 109 -2.69 -2.43 0.56
N VAL A 110 -2.66 -1.76 -0.57
CA VAL A 110 -3.37 -0.52 -0.82
C VAL A 110 -4.06 -0.60 -2.18
N TYR A 111 -5.30 -0.11 -2.24
CA TYR A 111 -6.03 0.17 -3.47
C TYR A 111 -6.24 1.66 -3.62
N TYR A 112 -5.89 2.20 -4.77
CA TYR A 112 -6.06 3.62 -5.03
C TYR A 112 -7.41 3.89 -5.71
N VAL A 113 -8.35 4.44 -4.94
CA VAL A 113 -9.67 4.83 -5.44
C VAL A 113 -9.57 6.13 -6.23
N LYS A 114 -8.92 7.13 -5.64
CA LYS A 114 -8.68 8.46 -6.24
C LYS A 114 -7.25 8.89 -5.95
N SER A 115 -6.55 9.39 -6.96
CA SER A 115 -5.22 9.99 -6.82
C SER A 115 -4.87 10.81 -8.05
N ASN A 116 -3.80 11.59 -7.95
CA ASN A 116 -3.20 12.32 -9.06
C ASN A 116 -1.65 12.23 -8.97
N PRO A 117 -0.90 12.71 -9.97
CA PRO A 117 0.56 12.61 -9.97
C PRO A 117 1.29 13.33 -8.83
N GLN A 118 0.61 14.24 -8.11
CA GLN A 118 1.15 14.96 -6.96
C GLN A 118 0.69 14.37 -5.62
N ALA A 119 -0.12 13.32 -5.64
CA ALA A 119 -0.51 12.57 -4.45
C ALA A 119 0.71 11.88 -3.83
N GLY A 120 0.68 11.66 -2.53
CA GLY A 120 1.75 11.00 -1.79
C GLY A 120 1.99 9.58 -2.29
N ARG A 121 3.25 9.24 -2.57
CA ARG A 121 3.66 7.90 -3.01
C ARG A 121 3.73 6.93 -1.84
N LEU A 122 3.45 5.66 -2.10
CA LEU A 122 3.80 4.60 -1.18
C LEU A 122 5.33 4.40 -1.22
N ARG A 123 5.99 4.63 -0.09
CA ARG A 123 7.42 4.40 0.08
C ARG A 123 7.64 3.13 0.89
N ILE A 124 8.40 2.21 0.35
CA ILE A 124 8.80 0.96 0.98
C ILE A 124 10.29 1.05 1.29
N HIS A 125 10.67 0.72 2.52
CA HIS A 125 12.06 0.79 2.99
C HIS A 125 12.79 -0.54 2.82
N ASP A 126 14.09 -0.50 2.50
CA ASP A 126 14.95 -1.68 2.43
C ASP A 126 14.98 -2.41 3.79
N PRO A 127 14.46 -3.64 3.90
CA PRO A 127 14.37 -4.34 5.17
C PRO A 127 15.68 -4.95 5.65
N ARG A 128 16.74 -4.95 4.85
CA ARG A 128 18.02 -5.58 5.19
C ARG A 128 18.77 -4.75 6.22
N PRO A 129 18.97 -5.22 7.47
CA PRO A 129 19.43 -4.38 8.58
C PRO A 129 20.86 -3.83 8.41
N GLY A 130 21.69 -4.49 7.65
CA GLY A 130 23.09 -4.07 7.44
C GLY A 130 23.37 -3.39 6.11
N ALA A 131 22.40 -3.33 5.20
CA ALA A 131 22.62 -2.91 3.82
C ALA A 131 23.07 -1.46 3.65
N GLN A 132 22.88 -0.64 4.67
CA GLN A 132 23.13 0.81 4.62
C GLN A 132 24.23 1.28 5.59
N ILE A 133 24.87 0.38 6.34
CA ILE A 133 25.89 0.75 7.34
C ILE A 133 27.12 1.38 6.69
N VAL A 134 27.56 0.81 5.57
CA VAL A 134 28.70 1.34 4.79
C VAL A 134 28.24 1.63 3.38
N MET A 135 28.24 2.88 3.01
CA MET A 135 27.75 3.35 1.72
C MET A 135 28.81 4.18 0.99
N PRO A 136 29.69 3.55 0.22
CA PRO A 136 30.61 4.27 -0.64
C PRO A 136 29.86 5.08 -1.70
N ASN A 137 30.52 6.11 -2.24
CA ASN A 137 29.96 6.90 -3.33
C ASN A 137 29.60 6.01 -4.52
N ARG A 138 28.39 6.17 -5.02
CA ARG A 138 27.91 5.45 -6.20
C ARG A 138 28.20 6.23 -7.48
N ARG A 139 28.25 5.52 -8.59
CA ARG A 139 28.31 6.13 -9.92
C ARG A 139 27.10 7.04 -10.13
N LYS A 140 27.27 8.08 -10.96
CA LYS A 140 26.14 8.92 -11.39
C LYS A 140 25.10 8.09 -12.15
N GLY A 141 23.83 8.47 -11.99
CA GLY A 141 22.70 7.82 -12.65
C GLY A 141 21.82 7.02 -11.68
N LYS A 142 20.77 6.39 -12.24
CA LYS A 142 19.82 5.57 -11.46
C LYS A 142 20.40 4.17 -11.23
N PRO A 143 20.64 3.76 -9.98
CA PRO A 143 21.15 2.42 -9.70
C PRO A 143 20.10 1.34 -10.00
N PRO A 144 20.51 0.09 -10.26
CA PRO A 144 19.60 -1.05 -10.33
C PRO A 144 18.74 -1.20 -9.08
N LYS A 145 17.54 -1.78 -9.21
CA LYS A 145 16.55 -1.88 -8.12
C LYS A 145 17.10 -2.56 -6.85
N HIS A 146 17.89 -3.62 -6.99
CA HIS A 146 18.48 -4.33 -5.85
C HIS A 146 19.47 -3.49 -5.00
N LEU A 147 19.82 -2.30 -5.46
CA LEU A 147 20.65 -1.33 -4.74
C LEU A 147 19.85 -0.13 -4.18
N TRP A 148 18.55 -0.12 -4.35
CA TRP A 148 17.72 0.95 -3.78
C TRP A 148 17.62 0.79 -2.26
N ARG A 149 17.50 1.91 -1.58
CA ARG A 149 17.21 1.98 -0.13
C ARG A 149 15.71 2.07 0.12
N ASP A 150 15.03 2.75 -0.79
CA ASP A 150 13.59 2.94 -0.78
C ASP A 150 13.04 2.64 -2.16
N ALA A 151 11.90 1.98 -2.22
CA ALA A 151 11.10 1.85 -3.42
C ALA A 151 9.90 2.81 -3.31
N ASN A 152 9.83 3.78 -4.22
CA ASN A 152 8.71 4.71 -4.29
C ASN A 152 7.76 4.24 -5.39
N LEU A 153 6.51 3.98 -5.03
CA LEU A 153 5.46 3.49 -5.90
C LEU A 153 4.42 4.60 -6.09
N ASP A 154 4.23 5.01 -7.33
CA ASP A 154 3.30 6.06 -7.68
C ASP A 154 1.85 5.57 -7.51
N PRO A 155 0.96 6.42 -6.98
CA PRO A 155 -0.45 6.09 -6.84
C PRO A 155 -1.18 6.19 -8.20
N PHE A 156 -1.83 5.11 -8.61
CA PHE A 156 -2.68 5.09 -9.81
C PHE A 156 -4.08 4.63 -9.45
N PRO A 157 -5.14 5.41 -9.77
CA PRO A 157 -6.51 4.97 -9.56
C PRO A 157 -6.77 3.62 -10.26
N GLY A 158 -7.36 2.69 -9.53
CA GLY A 158 -7.60 1.32 -10.01
C GLY A 158 -6.47 0.34 -9.76
N ARG A 159 -5.35 0.77 -9.18
CA ARG A 159 -4.21 -0.11 -8.87
C ARG A 159 -4.28 -0.65 -7.44
N ILE A 160 -4.13 -1.98 -7.31
CA ILE A 160 -3.82 -2.66 -6.06
C ILE A 160 -2.31 -2.84 -5.99
N ILE A 161 -1.72 -2.57 -4.84
CA ILE A 161 -0.34 -2.95 -4.49
C ILE A 161 -0.41 -3.79 -3.24
N MET A 162 0.21 -4.98 -3.26
CA MET A 162 0.28 -5.90 -2.12
C MET A 162 1.73 -6.23 -1.79
N PHE A 163 2.06 -6.31 -0.51
CA PHE A 163 3.41 -6.52 -0.01
C PHE A 163 3.38 -7.25 1.34
N PRO A 164 4.49 -7.88 1.77
CA PRO A 164 4.58 -8.50 3.08
C PRO A 164 4.28 -7.52 4.20
N ALA A 165 3.43 -7.89 5.15
CA ALA A 165 2.95 -7.02 6.21
C ALA A 165 4.04 -6.53 7.17
N TRP A 166 5.16 -7.28 7.28
CA TRP A 166 6.33 -6.91 8.07
C TRP A 166 7.21 -5.84 7.41
N LEU A 167 6.95 -5.47 6.16
CA LEU A 167 7.76 -4.53 5.38
C LEU A 167 7.46 -3.10 5.80
N TRP A 168 8.47 -2.39 6.31
CA TRP A 168 8.36 -1.00 6.71
C TRP A 168 7.98 -0.13 5.52
N HIS A 169 6.91 0.63 5.67
CA HIS A 169 6.41 1.51 4.62
C HIS A 169 5.72 2.75 5.21
N CYS A 170 5.56 3.76 4.37
CA CYS A 170 4.84 4.99 4.70
C CYS A 170 4.17 5.55 3.43
N VAL A 171 3.26 6.51 3.61
CA VAL A 171 2.73 7.32 2.50
C VAL A 171 3.25 8.73 2.64
N GLU A 172 3.92 9.21 1.58
CA GLU A 172 4.45 10.57 1.53
C GLU A 172 3.31 11.61 1.61
N PRO A 173 3.60 12.84 2.07
CA PRO A 173 2.58 13.89 2.09
C PRO A 173 2.02 14.18 0.71
N ASN A 174 0.69 14.26 0.61
CA ASN A 174 0.00 14.71 -0.59
C ASN A 174 0.35 16.17 -0.88
N GLN A 175 0.89 16.47 -2.06
CA GLN A 175 1.26 17.80 -2.50
C GLN A 175 0.16 18.48 -3.34
N SER A 176 -0.88 17.73 -3.71
CA SER A 176 -1.98 18.25 -4.51
C SER A 176 -3.00 19.02 -3.66
N ASN A 177 -3.85 19.77 -4.33
CA ASN A 177 -5.00 20.40 -3.71
C ASN A 177 -6.30 19.56 -3.86
N ASP A 178 -6.16 18.32 -4.38
CA ASP A 178 -7.28 17.48 -4.77
C ASP A 178 -7.46 16.32 -3.76
#